data_01bdcaf6cca99b6dff7b421e43660204
#
_entry.id   01bdcaf6cca99b6dff7b421e43660204
#
_cell.length_a   1.000
_cell.length_b   1.000
_cell.length_c   1.000
_cell.angle_alpha   90.00
_cell.angle_beta   90.00
_cell.angle_gamma   90.00
#
_symmetry.space_group_name_H-M   'P 1'
#
loop_
_entity.id
_entity.type
_entity.pdbx_description
1 polymer ?
#
loop_
_entity_poly.entity_id
_entity_poly.type
_entity_poly.pdbx_seq_one_letter_code
_entity_poly.pdbx_strand_id
1 'polypeptide(L)'
;MARGTGFNFATGEFEEGKGISRDLAAGAEWTSRDYWAEMEVSGRNYGDGQKIGGRLSGWHDFNDNWRVGGSAERLSRNTPLRALRSGVYANGGDMFVRWYQNERREYQLSFAASHFSDGNDRIEYGLSGKERIWTTPRFTLDFTPGIGGSTNTKENVPYYNPKSDFSVVPGLSAEQVLYRHYDTVWTQQGLAGVGGYWQQGEDAGAIVQVGYGQRLKWNNVVDGGVMLIWDKRPYDGKRERNISLAFDLNVRF
;
A
#
# COMPACT_ATOMS: atom_id res chain seq x y z
N MET A 1 16.71 -15.40 12.79
CA MET A 1 17.83 -14.44 12.86
C MET A 1 17.20 -13.07 13.10
N ALA A 2 17.46 -12.43 14.23
CA ALA A 2 16.87 -11.13 14.54
C ALA A 2 17.55 -10.04 13.70
N ARG A 3 16.79 -9.22 13.01
CA ARG A 3 17.30 -8.08 12.26
C ARG A 3 16.40 -6.87 12.45
N GLY A 4 17.00 -5.75 12.75
CA GLY A 4 16.52 -4.42 12.39
C GLY A 4 16.07 -3.53 13.53
N THR A 5 16.79 -2.43 13.68
CA THR A 5 16.29 -1.17 14.26
C THR A 5 16.05 -0.22 13.11
N GLY A 6 14.88 0.42 13.07
CA GLY A 6 14.52 1.41 12.06
C GLY A 6 14.01 2.71 12.67
N PHE A 7 14.39 3.82 12.06
CA PHE A 7 13.82 5.14 12.33
C PHE A 7 12.89 5.51 11.18
N ASN A 8 11.63 5.81 11.50
CA ASN A 8 10.68 6.32 10.52
C ASN A 8 10.28 7.74 10.88
N PHE A 9 10.41 8.63 9.91
CA PHE A 9 9.92 9.99 10.00
C PHE A 9 8.82 10.16 8.96
N ALA A 10 7.64 10.58 9.39
CA ALA A 10 6.57 10.95 8.48
C ALA A 10 6.28 12.43 8.62
N THR A 11 6.27 13.14 7.48
CA THR A 11 5.79 14.53 7.40
C THR A 11 4.58 14.56 6.51
N GLY A 12 3.51 15.20 6.98
CA GLY A 12 2.29 15.41 6.19
C GLY A 12 1.91 16.87 6.18
N GLU A 13 1.41 17.35 5.04
CA GLU A 13 0.75 18.66 4.94
C GLU A 13 -0.74 18.46 5.14
N PHE A 14 -1.32 19.27 6.00
CA PHE A 14 -2.75 19.32 6.27
C PHE A 14 -3.29 20.67 5.75
N GLU A 15 -4.58 20.77 5.50
CA GLU A 15 -5.22 22.02 5.10
C GLU A 15 -4.92 23.19 6.04
N GLU A 16 -4.62 22.92 7.31
CA GLU A 16 -4.33 23.91 8.35
C GLU A 16 -2.94 23.77 8.98
N GLY A 17 -1.94 23.27 8.28
CA GLY A 17 -0.57 23.21 8.76
C GLY A 17 0.16 21.88 8.57
N LYS A 18 1.40 21.82 9.05
CA LYS A 18 2.29 20.66 8.96
C LYS A 18 2.27 19.88 10.25
N GLY A 19 2.18 18.54 10.14
CA GLY A 19 2.34 17.63 11.26
C GLY A 19 3.62 16.80 11.11
N ILE A 20 4.29 16.53 12.22
CA ILE A 20 5.46 15.65 12.26
C ILE A 20 5.16 14.52 13.24
N SER A 21 5.21 13.27 12.77
CA SER A 21 5.30 12.11 13.64
C SER A 21 6.74 11.62 13.72
N ARG A 22 7.13 11.12 14.89
CA ARG A 22 8.47 10.54 15.11
C ARG A 22 8.30 9.17 15.72
N ASP A 23 8.82 8.16 15.05
CA ASP A 23 8.75 6.78 15.47
C ASP A 23 10.15 6.21 15.65
N LEU A 24 10.35 5.50 16.75
CA LEU A 24 11.51 4.62 16.97
C LEU A 24 10.97 3.21 17.16
N ALA A 25 11.49 2.26 16.42
CA ALA A 25 11.04 0.88 16.49
C ALA A 25 12.23 -0.09 16.58
N ALA A 26 12.00 -1.20 17.27
CA ALA A 26 12.91 -2.34 17.30
C ALA A 26 12.10 -3.62 17.13
N GLY A 27 12.63 -4.56 16.36
CA GLY A 27 11.91 -5.78 16.05
C GLY A 27 12.81 -6.97 15.82
N ALA A 28 12.18 -8.13 15.70
CA ALA A 28 12.79 -9.39 15.36
C ALA A 28 12.05 -10.02 14.18
N GLU A 29 12.80 -10.62 13.28
CA GLU A 29 12.31 -11.28 12.09
C GLU A 29 12.74 -12.75 12.10
N TRP A 30 11.79 -13.61 11.74
CA TRP A 30 12.03 -15.05 11.53
C TRP A 30 11.66 -15.40 10.10
N THR A 31 12.59 -16.00 9.39
CA THR A 31 12.41 -16.39 8.00
C THR A 31 12.70 -17.87 7.82
N SER A 32 11.80 -18.56 7.16
CA SER A 32 11.96 -19.92 6.66
C SER A 32 11.60 -19.95 5.18
N ARG A 33 11.71 -21.14 4.57
CA ARG A 33 11.30 -21.33 3.18
C ARG A 33 9.81 -21.01 2.97
N ASP A 34 8.98 -21.50 3.88
CA ASP A 34 7.52 -21.52 3.71
C ASP A 34 6.80 -20.54 4.63
N TYR A 35 7.51 -19.80 5.48
CA TYR A 35 6.92 -18.77 6.33
C TYR A 35 7.89 -17.64 6.66
N TRP A 36 7.33 -16.52 6.95
CA TRP A 36 8.00 -15.34 7.49
C TRP A 36 7.14 -14.75 8.61
N ALA A 37 7.76 -14.31 9.66
CA ALA A 37 7.10 -13.62 10.76
C ALA A 37 8.00 -12.49 11.28
N GLU A 38 7.39 -11.38 11.67
CA GLU A 38 8.04 -10.22 12.26
C GLU A 38 7.27 -9.76 13.48
N MET A 39 8.00 -9.40 14.52
CA MET A 39 7.47 -8.71 15.69
C MET A 39 8.25 -7.40 15.89
N GLU A 40 7.54 -6.31 16.05
CA GLU A 40 8.10 -4.98 16.28
C GLU A 40 7.44 -4.33 17.51
N VAL A 41 8.24 -3.62 18.29
CA VAL A 41 7.79 -2.70 19.33
C VAL A 41 8.26 -1.30 18.96
N SER A 42 7.39 -0.30 19.06
CA SER A 42 7.69 1.07 18.67
C SER A 42 7.29 2.08 19.73
N GLY A 43 8.10 3.12 19.87
CA GLY A 43 7.74 4.35 20.57
C GLY A 43 7.34 5.40 19.54
N ARG A 44 6.13 5.98 19.68
CA ARG A 44 5.58 6.93 18.71
C ARG A 44 5.19 8.23 19.38
N ASN A 45 5.51 9.34 18.75
CA ASN A 45 5.12 10.67 19.19
C ASN A 45 4.36 11.38 18.06
N TYR A 46 3.08 11.63 18.28
CA TYR A 46 2.18 12.30 17.33
C TYR A 46 1.91 13.77 17.69
N GLY A 47 2.69 14.34 18.61
CA GLY A 47 2.51 15.72 19.08
C GLY A 47 1.72 15.86 20.38
N ASP A 48 0.96 14.84 20.78
CA ASP A 48 0.18 14.77 22.04
C ASP A 48 0.79 13.82 23.08
N GLY A 49 2.08 13.50 22.94
CA GLY A 49 2.84 12.64 23.84
C GLY A 49 3.37 11.37 23.22
N GLN A 50 4.20 10.66 23.98
CA GLN A 50 4.76 9.38 23.56
C GLN A 50 3.79 8.24 23.88
N LYS A 51 3.60 7.35 22.90
CA LYS A 51 2.77 6.14 23.04
C LYS A 51 3.59 4.93 22.59
N ILE A 52 3.35 3.79 23.22
CA ILE A 52 3.98 2.52 22.85
C ILE A 52 3.07 1.81 21.88
N GLY A 53 3.57 1.57 20.68
CA GLY A 53 2.96 0.77 19.64
C GLY A 53 3.66 -0.57 19.47
N GLY A 54 3.11 -1.38 18.60
CA GLY A 54 3.72 -2.65 18.20
C GLY A 54 3.03 -3.25 17.00
N ARG A 55 3.74 -4.12 16.31
CA ARG A 55 3.25 -4.85 15.15
C ARG A 55 3.68 -6.31 15.24
N LEU A 56 2.75 -7.20 14.92
CA LEU A 56 3.02 -8.58 14.61
C LEU A 56 2.54 -8.81 13.18
N SER A 57 3.39 -9.33 12.32
CA SER A 57 3.05 -9.62 10.93
C SER A 57 3.67 -10.93 10.47
N GLY A 58 3.06 -11.56 9.49
CA GLY A 58 3.61 -12.79 8.95
C GLY A 58 2.79 -13.35 7.80
N TRP A 59 3.39 -14.33 7.15
CA TRP A 59 2.73 -15.11 6.12
C TRP A 59 3.24 -16.56 6.13
N HIS A 60 2.42 -17.44 5.54
CA HIS A 60 2.73 -18.85 5.35
C HIS A 60 2.34 -19.29 3.93
N ASP A 61 3.25 -19.98 3.26
CA ASP A 61 3.01 -20.65 1.99
C ASP A 61 2.51 -22.07 2.23
N PHE A 62 1.24 -22.34 1.93
CA PHE A 62 0.70 -23.70 2.01
C PHE A 62 1.24 -24.59 0.91
N ASN A 63 1.58 -24.00 -0.22
CA ASN A 63 2.23 -24.61 -1.38
C ASN A 63 2.75 -23.49 -2.30
N ASP A 64 3.31 -23.87 -3.43
CA ASP A 64 3.89 -22.92 -4.41
C ASP A 64 2.86 -21.91 -4.98
N ASN A 65 1.57 -22.19 -4.83
CA ASN A 65 0.50 -21.36 -5.40
C ASN A 65 -0.26 -20.53 -4.37
N TRP A 66 -0.31 -20.93 -3.11
CA TRP A 66 -1.17 -20.30 -2.10
C TRP A 66 -0.38 -19.78 -0.92
N ARG A 67 -0.52 -18.49 -0.68
CA ARG A 67 -0.01 -17.80 0.52
C ARG A 67 -1.15 -17.17 1.29
N VAL A 68 -1.10 -17.29 2.59
CA VAL A 68 -1.96 -16.55 3.53
C VAL A 68 -1.07 -15.77 4.47
N GLY A 69 -1.46 -14.56 4.78
CA GLY A 69 -0.73 -13.73 5.72
C GLY A 69 -1.61 -12.65 6.32
N GLY A 70 -0.99 -11.85 7.16
CA GLY A 70 -1.66 -10.72 7.79
C GLY A 70 -0.81 -10.04 8.83
N SER A 71 -1.39 -9.02 9.44
CA SER A 71 -0.76 -8.28 10.53
C SER A 71 -1.76 -7.88 11.59
N ALA A 72 -1.25 -7.60 12.81
CA ALA A 72 -1.97 -6.92 13.88
C ALA A 72 -1.11 -5.79 14.41
N GLU A 73 -1.69 -4.61 14.55
CA GLU A 73 -0.98 -3.41 14.98
C GLU A 73 -1.70 -2.71 16.14
N ARG A 74 -0.93 -2.34 17.14
CA ARG A 74 -1.31 -1.33 18.12
C ARG A 74 -0.69 0.00 17.70
N LEU A 75 -1.48 1.06 17.66
CA LEU A 75 -1.13 2.37 17.10
C LEU A 75 -0.72 2.23 15.62
N SER A 76 -1.67 1.84 14.80
CA SER A 76 -1.42 1.55 13.39
C SER A 76 -0.78 2.73 12.65
N ARG A 77 0.24 2.43 11.85
CA ARG A 77 0.87 3.38 10.93
C ARG A 77 -0.07 3.85 9.82
N ASN A 78 -1.11 3.08 9.55
CA ASN A 78 -2.13 3.41 8.55
C ASN A 78 -3.22 4.36 9.09
N THR A 79 -3.09 4.82 10.35
CA THR A 79 -4.00 5.83 10.89
C THR A 79 -3.90 7.11 10.06
N PRO A 80 -5.02 7.66 9.54
CA PRO A 80 -5.00 8.89 8.76
C PRO A 80 -4.33 10.04 9.52
N LEU A 81 -3.50 10.83 8.84
CA LEU A 81 -2.79 11.95 9.47
C LEU A 81 -3.75 12.98 10.10
N ARG A 82 -4.91 13.20 9.48
CA ARG A 82 -5.96 14.07 10.06
C ARG A 82 -6.51 13.51 11.37
N ALA A 83 -6.65 12.18 11.50
CA ALA A 83 -7.05 11.54 12.74
C ALA A 83 -5.99 11.75 13.82
N LEU A 84 -4.73 11.49 13.52
CA LEU A 84 -3.62 11.70 14.46
C LEU A 84 -3.53 13.14 14.96
N ARG A 85 -3.75 14.12 14.08
CA ARG A 85 -3.79 15.54 14.44
C ARG A 85 -4.91 15.86 15.42
N SER A 86 -6.03 15.16 15.35
CA SER A 86 -7.16 15.31 16.27
C SER A 86 -7.02 14.45 17.53
N GLY A 87 -5.83 13.88 17.78
CA GLY A 87 -5.57 13.00 18.92
C GLY A 87 -6.20 11.59 18.78
N VAL A 88 -6.73 11.26 17.61
CA VAL A 88 -7.34 9.95 17.32
C VAL A 88 -6.29 9.02 16.74
N TYR A 89 -6.13 7.85 17.34
CA TYR A 89 -5.27 6.77 16.87
C TYR A 89 -6.09 5.51 16.60
N ALA A 90 -5.55 4.59 15.83
CA ALA A 90 -6.21 3.33 15.51
C ALA A 90 -5.36 2.13 15.94
N ASN A 91 -6.03 1.06 16.35
CA ASN A 91 -5.48 -0.28 16.43
C ASN A 91 -6.15 -1.09 15.31
N GLY A 92 -5.43 -2.00 14.69
CA GLY A 92 -6.02 -2.73 13.59
C GLY A 92 -5.23 -3.97 13.22
N GLY A 93 -5.72 -4.63 12.20
CA GLY A 93 -5.06 -5.76 11.60
C GLY A 93 -5.58 -5.99 10.19
N ASP A 94 -4.81 -6.71 9.44
CA ASP A 94 -5.15 -7.13 8.08
C ASP A 94 -4.91 -8.62 7.90
N MET A 95 -5.58 -9.18 6.92
CA MET A 95 -5.33 -10.52 6.42
C MET A 95 -5.42 -10.54 4.91
N PHE A 96 -4.67 -11.41 4.28
CA PHE A 96 -4.74 -11.62 2.85
C PHE A 96 -4.60 -13.10 2.48
N VAL A 97 -5.22 -13.44 1.35
CA VAL A 97 -5.00 -14.69 0.65
C VAL A 97 -4.51 -14.36 -0.74
N ARG A 98 -3.35 -14.87 -1.10
CA ARG A 98 -2.75 -14.70 -2.41
C ARG A 98 -2.73 -16.02 -3.13
N TRP A 99 -3.24 -16.03 -4.35
CA TRP A 99 -3.08 -17.12 -5.29
C TRP A 99 -2.12 -16.70 -6.40
N TYR A 100 -1.06 -17.45 -6.55
CA TYR A 100 -0.01 -17.25 -7.53
C TYR A 100 0.13 -18.51 -8.38
N GLN A 101 -0.28 -18.45 -9.63
CA GLN A 101 -0.14 -19.59 -10.54
C GLN A 101 1.27 -19.64 -11.14
N ASN A 102 1.75 -18.50 -11.58
CA ASN A 102 3.08 -18.29 -12.16
C ASN A 102 3.32 -16.77 -12.35
N GLU A 103 4.42 -16.39 -12.97
CA GLU A 103 4.75 -14.98 -13.26
C GLU A 103 3.71 -14.22 -14.09
N ARG A 104 2.79 -14.92 -14.73
CA ARG A 104 1.76 -14.32 -15.60
C ARG A 104 0.45 -14.07 -14.86
N ARG A 105 0.18 -14.78 -13.76
CA ARG A 105 -1.12 -14.73 -13.11
C ARG A 105 -0.98 -14.77 -11.60
N GLU A 106 -1.50 -13.72 -10.97
CA GLU A 106 -1.53 -13.56 -9.53
C GLU A 106 -2.79 -12.79 -9.14
N TYR A 107 -3.44 -13.22 -8.05
CA TYR A 107 -4.57 -12.52 -7.44
C TYR A 107 -4.44 -12.53 -5.93
N GLN A 108 -4.85 -11.42 -5.31
CA GLN A 108 -4.85 -11.28 -3.87
C GLN A 108 -6.19 -10.72 -3.39
N LEU A 109 -6.80 -11.42 -2.47
CA LEU A 109 -7.93 -10.94 -1.67
C LEU A 109 -7.40 -10.46 -0.34
N SER A 110 -7.83 -9.28 0.11
CA SER A 110 -7.42 -8.66 1.36
C SER A 110 -8.63 -8.17 2.17
N PHE A 111 -8.48 -8.24 3.49
CA PHE A 111 -9.40 -7.68 4.46
C PHE A 111 -8.61 -6.98 5.54
N ALA A 112 -9.10 -5.84 6.01
CA ALA A 112 -8.53 -5.15 7.15
C ALA A 112 -9.65 -4.67 8.08
N ALA A 113 -9.34 -4.60 9.37
CA ALA A 113 -10.22 -4.05 10.38
C ALA A 113 -9.43 -3.09 11.27
N SER A 114 -10.01 -1.94 11.59
CA SER A 114 -9.39 -0.92 12.43
C SER A 114 -10.40 -0.38 13.43
N HIS A 115 -9.98 -0.30 14.68
CA HIS A 115 -10.72 0.34 15.77
C HIS A 115 -10.03 1.65 16.15
N PHE A 116 -10.72 2.76 15.96
CA PHE A 116 -10.23 4.10 16.28
C PHE A 116 -10.55 4.48 17.71
N SER A 117 -9.69 5.27 18.34
CA SER A 117 -9.86 5.70 19.75
C SER A 117 -11.07 6.60 20.00
N ASP A 118 -11.65 7.17 18.94
CA ASP A 118 -12.93 7.88 19.01
C ASP A 118 -14.15 6.95 18.95
N GLY A 119 -13.94 5.62 18.80
CA GLY A 119 -14.94 4.57 18.76
C GLY A 119 -15.51 4.32 17.37
N ASN A 120 -14.85 4.75 16.29
CA ASN A 120 -15.17 4.32 14.94
C ASN A 120 -14.54 2.95 14.68
N ASP A 121 -15.29 2.04 14.06
CA ASP A 121 -14.80 0.78 13.53
C ASP A 121 -14.84 0.85 12.00
N ARG A 122 -13.72 0.53 11.35
CA ARG A 122 -13.58 0.46 9.91
C ARG A 122 -13.26 -0.96 9.49
N ILE A 123 -13.97 -1.43 8.45
CA ILE A 123 -13.65 -2.68 7.74
C ILE A 123 -13.33 -2.30 6.30
N GLU A 124 -12.24 -2.82 5.79
CA GLU A 124 -11.80 -2.62 4.41
C GLU A 124 -11.65 -3.98 3.73
N TYR A 125 -11.96 -4.04 2.44
CA TYR A 125 -11.77 -5.23 1.63
C TYR A 125 -11.25 -4.86 0.25
N GLY A 126 -10.49 -5.76 -0.35
CA GLY A 126 -9.92 -5.53 -1.65
C GLY A 126 -9.61 -6.81 -2.41
N LEU A 127 -9.73 -6.73 -3.72
CA LEU A 127 -9.22 -7.71 -4.67
C LEU A 127 -8.29 -6.99 -5.63
N SER A 128 -7.08 -7.46 -5.75
CA SER A 128 -6.11 -7.01 -6.72
C SER A 128 -5.52 -8.19 -7.47
N GLY A 129 -4.94 -7.93 -8.62
CA GLY A 129 -4.33 -9.02 -9.37
C GLY A 129 -3.53 -8.56 -10.57
N LYS A 130 -2.96 -9.54 -11.24
CA LYS A 130 -2.21 -9.38 -12.46
C LYS A 130 -2.48 -10.57 -13.38
N GLU A 131 -2.83 -10.27 -14.63
CA GLU A 131 -2.97 -11.26 -15.70
C GLU A 131 -2.15 -10.81 -16.89
N ARG A 132 -1.11 -11.55 -17.26
CA ARG A 132 -0.29 -11.23 -18.41
C ARG A 132 -1.02 -11.53 -19.69
N ILE A 133 -1.38 -10.49 -20.44
CA ILE A 133 -2.10 -10.59 -21.71
C ILE A 133 -1.19 -10.57 -22.93
N TRP A 134 0.01 -9.98 -22.79
CA TRP A 134 1.00 -9.96 -23.87
C TRP A 134 2.43 -10.03 -23.34
N THR A 135 3.30 -10.77 -24.04
CA THR A 135 4.72 -10.83 -23.69
C THR A 135 5.60 -11.04 -24.92
N THR A 136 6.70 -10.33 -24.97
CA THR A 136 7.82 -10.51 -25.88
C THR A 136 9.12 -10.49 -25.07
N PRO A 137 10.30 -10.78 -25.64
CA PRO A 137 11.56 -10.70 -24.90
C PRO A 137 11.90 -9.31 -24.32
N ARG A 138 11.26 -8.25 -24.83
CA ARG A 138 11.52 -6.86 -24.38
C ARG A 138 10.28 -6.11 -23.91
N PHE A 139 9.10 -6.71 -23.97
CA PHE A 139 7.87 -6.01 -23.61
C PHE A 139 6.89 -6.97 -22.94
N THR A 140 6.29 -6.53 -21.84
CA THR A 140 5.18 -7.22 -21.18
C THR A 140 4.01 -6.26 -21.00
N LEU A 141 2.80 -6.79 -21.13
CA LEU A 141 1.56 -6.09 -20.86
C LEU A 141 0.70 -6.95 -19.96
N ASP A 142 0.35 -6.42 -18.80
CA ASP A 142 -0.47 -7.08 -17.80
C ASP A 142 -1.79 -6.33 -17.63
N PHE A 143 -2.89 -7.05 -17.54
CA PHE A 143 -4.16 -6.55 -17.04
C PHE A 143 -4.13 -6.58 -15.51
N THR A 144 -4.55 -5.49 -14.86
CA THR A 144 -4.51 -5.33 -13.41
C THR A 144 -5.90 -5.00 -12.88
N PRO A 145 -6.71 -6.02 -12.49
CA PRO A 145 -7.99 -5.76 -11.83
C PRO A 145 -7.77 -5.16 -10.45
N GLY A 146 -8.58 -4.16 -10.11
CA GLY A 146 -8.66 -3.57 -8.78
C GLY A 146 -10.12 -3.42 -8.35
N ILE A 147 -10.46 -3.99 -7.20
CA ILE A 147 -11.75 -3.83 -6.56
C ILE A 147 -11.45 -3.54 -5.09
N GLY A 148 -12.17 -2.60 -4.50
CA GLY A 148 -12.01 -2.31 -3.08
C GLY A 148 -13.18 -1.53 -2.53
N GLY A 149 -13.28 -1.52 -1.21
CA GLY A 149 -14.28 -0.74 -0.52
C GLY A 149 -14.07 -0.75 0.98
N SER A 150 -14.82 0.09 1.66
CA SER A 150 -14.80 0.18 3.11
C SER A 150 -16.18 0.42 3.70
N THR A 151 -16.29 0.11 4.99
CA THR A 151 -17.45 0.48 5.81
C THR A 151 -16.97 1.05 7.14
N ASN A 152 -17.69 2.02 7.68
CA ASN A 152 -17.40 2.67 8.95
C ASN A 152 -18.65 2.75 9.80
N THR A 153 -18.48 2.68 11.14
CA THR A 153 -19.60 2.73 12.09
C THR A 153 -19.97 4.15 12.51
N LYS A 154 -19.02 5.10 12.44
CA LYS A 154 -19.26 6.51 12.79
C LYS A 154 -19.31 7.39 11.55
N GLU A 155 -20.02 8.51 11.70
CA GLU A 155 -20.07 9.63 10.77
C GLU A 155 -19.56 10.89 11.49
N ASN A 156 -19.27 11.95 10.75
CA ASN A 156 -18.85 13.26 11.29
C ASN A 156 -17.59 13.22 12.16
N VAL A 157 -16.59 12.48 11.74
CA VAL A 157 -15.25 12.46 12.35
C VAL A 157 -14.30 13.41 11.61
N PRO A 158 -13.20 13.86 12.23
CA PRO A 158 -12.29 14.86 11.63
C PRO A 158 -11.41 14.32 10.48
N TYR A 159 -11.57 13.08 10.09
CA TYR A 159 -10.83 12.42 9.00
C TYR A 159 -11.78 11.79 8.00
N TYR A 160 -11.28 11.45 6.82
CA TYR A 160 -12.07 10.81 5.78
C TYR A 160 -12.65 9.48 6.25
N ASN A 161 -13.96 9.39 6.25
CA ASN A 161 -14.69 8.29 6.87
C ASN A 161 -16.06 8.07 6.21
N PRO A 162 -16.10 7.63 4.94
CA PRO A 162 -17.37 7.31 4.29
C PRO A 162 -18.09 6.19 5.05
N LYS A 163 -19.39 6.30 5.22
CA LYS A 163 -20.20 5.24 5.85
C LYS A 163 -20.02 3.90 5.15
N SER A 164 -20.06 3.93 3.83
CA SER A 164 -19.62 2.83 2.98
C SER A 164 -19.17 3.36 1.64
N ASP A 165 -18.15 2.72 1.07
CA ASP A 165 -17.68 2.99 -0.28
C ASP A 165 -17.34 1.69 -1.02
N PHE A 166 -17.27 1.82 -2.34
CA PHE A 166 -16.89 0.74 -3.24
C PHE A 166 -16.25 1.31 -4.50
N SER A 167 -15.23 0.65 -4.99
CA SER A 167 -14.53 1.03 -6.22
C SER A 167 -14.20 -0.17 -7.08
N VAL A 168 -14.24 0.02 -8.40
CA VAL A 168 -13.76 -0.95 -9.40
C VAL A 168 -12.86 -0.19 -10.37
N VAL A 169 -11.61 -0.59 -10.47
CA VAL A 169 -10.60 0.08 -11.29
C VAL A 169 -9.81 -0.96 -12.09
N PRO A 170 -10.34 -1.45 -13.23
CA PRO A 170 -9.53 -2.20 -14.17
C PRO A 170 -8.39 -1.32 -14.72
N GLY A 171 -7.22 -1.90 -14.86
CA GLY A 171 -6.03 -1.21 -15.34
C GLY A 171 -5.17 -2.07 -16.26
N LEU A 172 -4.19 -1.43 -16.85
CA LEU A 172 -3.13 -2.03 -17.64
C LEU A 172 -1.79 -1.57 -17.06
N SER A 173 -0.85 -2.48 -16.98
CA SER A 173 0.55 -2.20 -16.64
C SER A 173 1.44 -2.73 -17.75
N ALA A 174 2.35 -1.90 -18.24
CA ALA A 174 3.29 -2.25 -19.30
C ALA A 174 4.72 -2.08 -18.81
N GLU A 175 5.59 -3.02 -19.12
CA GLU A 175 7.02 -2.90 -18.90
C GLU A 175 7.76 -3.13 -20.22
N GLN A 176 8.74 -2.27 -20.51
CA GLN A 176 9.58 -2.38 -21.69
C GLN A 176 11.06 -2.31 -21.31
N VAL A 177 11.83 -3.28 -21.78
CA VAL A 177 13.29 -3.27 -21.67
C VAL A 177 13.86 -2.36 -22.75
N LEU A 178 14.40 -1.20 -22.33
CA LEU A 178 15.05 -0.22 -23.22
C LEU A 178 16.46 -0.66 -23.57
N TYR A 179 17.19 -1.16 -22.57
CA TYR A 179 18.56 -1.62 -22.72
C TYR A 179 18.81 -2.85 -21.87
N ARG A 180 19.56 -3.81 -22.42
CA ARG A 180 20.05 -4.98 -21.67
C ARG A 180 21.43 -5.36 -22.21
N HIS A 181 22.40 -5.43 -21.30
CA HIS A 181 23.72 -5.91 -21.59
C HIS A 181 24.29 -6.60 -20.32
N TYR A 182 24.48 -7.91 -20.39
CA TYR A 182 24.81 -8.75 -19.23
C TYR A 182 23.84 -8.47 -18.05
N ASP A 183 24.38 -8.08 -16.91
CA ASP A 183 23.63 -7.79 -15.68
C ASP A 183 23.13 -6.34 -15.57
N THR A 184 23.33 -5.55 -16.62
CA THR A 184 22.80 -4.19 -16.71
C THR A 184 21.50 -4.19 -17.51
N VAL A 185 20.42 -3.78 -16.86
CA VAL A 185 19.09 -3.72 -17.47
C VAL A 185 18.47 -2.37 -17.17
N TRP A 186 17.99 -1.70 -18.21
CA TRP A 186 17.20 -0.47 -18.09
C TRP A 186 15.81 -0.72 -18.61
N THR A 187 14.80 -0.48 -17.79
CA THR A 187 13.39 -0.66 -18.13
C THR A 187 12.61 0.63 -17.97
N GLN A 188 11.57 0.77 -18.76
CA GLN A 188 10.50 1.73 -18.49
C GLN A 188 9.20 0.99 -18.17
N GLN A 189 8.37 1.64 -17.34
CA GLN A 189 7.11 1.10 -16.88
C GLN A 189 6.01 2.13 -17.07
N GLY A 190 4.86 1.69 -17.52
CA GLY A 190 3.66 2.51 -17.65
C GLY A 190 2.49 1.81 -16.96
N LEU A 191 1.60 2.58 -16.35
CA LEU A 191 0.33 2.07 -15.87
C LEU A 191 -0.81 3.02 -16.26
N ALA A 192 -1.97 2.46 -16.51
CA ALA A 192 -3.19 3.21 -16.75
C ALA A 192 -4.38 2.43 -16.19
N GLY A 193 -5.27 3.12 -15.48
CA GLY A 193 -6.50 2.55 -14.93
C GLY A 193 -7.64 3.54 -15.03
N VAL A 194 -8.83 3.02 -15.34
CA VAL A 194 -10.06 3.80 -15.36
C VAL A 194 -11.14 2.99 -14.69
N GLY A 195 -11.90 3.62 -13.81
CA GLY A 195 -12.93 2.92 -13.06
C GLY A 195 -13.98 3.82 -12.46
N GLY A 196 -14.80 3.23 -11.61
CA GLY A 196 -15.86 3.91 -10.88
C GLY A 196 -15.64 3.84 -9.37
N TYR A 197 -16.15 4.84 -8.69
CA TYR A 197 -16.22 4.94 -7.24
C TYR A 197 -17.64 5.31 -6.82
N TRP A 198 -18.15 4.63 -5.82
CA TRP A 198 -19.45 4.84 -5.22
C TRP A 198 -19.28 5.02 -3.72
N GLN A 199 -19.86 6.06 -3.20
CA GLN A 199 -19.89 6.38 -1.77
C GLN A 199 -21.34 6.59 -1.34
N GLN A 200 -21.72 6.03 -0.21
CA GLN A 200 -23.06 6.22 0.31
C GLN A 200 -23.30 7.71 0.65
N GLY A 201 -24.38 8.26 0.11
CA GLY A 201 -24.76 9.66 0.31
C GLY A 201 -24.18 10.65 -0.70
N GLU A 202 -23.32 10.18 -1.62
CA GLU A 202 -22.66 11.01 -2.62
C GLU A 202 -22.91 10.49 -4.05
N ASP A 203 -22.72 11.36 -5.03
CA ASP A 203 -22.78 10.98 -6.42
C ASP A 203 -21.62 10.05 -6.81
N ALA A 204 -21.92 9.07 -7.64
CA ALA A 204 -20.88 8.22 -8.22
C ALA A 204 -19.88 9.04 -9.05
N GLY A 205 -18.62 8.66 -8.99
CA GLY A 205 -17.56 9.37 -9.70
C GLY A 205 -16.57 8.45 -10.40
N ALA A 206 -15.88 9.01 -11.39
CA ALA A 206 -14.85 8.29 -12.13
C ALA A 206 -13.49 8.37 -11.41
N ILE A 207 -12.79 7.24 -11.38
CA ILE A 207 -11.37 7.14 -11.03
C ILE A 207 -10.58 7.06 -12.33
N VAL A 208 -9.50 7.84 -12.42
CA VAL A 208 -8.52 7.75 -13.50
C VAL A 208 -7.14 7.74 -12.88
N GLN A 209 -6.31 6.78 -13.27
CA GLN A 209 -4.93 6.65 -12.81
C GLN A 209 -4.01 6.48 -14.01
N VAL A 210 -2.89 7.22 -14.01
CA VAL A 210 -1.82 7.09 -15.00
C VAL A 210 -0.50 7.18 -14.29
N GLY A 211 0.43 6.31 -14.63
CA GLY A 211 1.77 6.34 -14.08
C GLY A 211 2.83 6.03 -15.13
N TYR A 212 4.00 6.58 -14.89
CA TYR A 212 5.19 6.32 -15.69
C TYR A 212 6.42 6.25 -14.79
N GLY A 213 7.27 5.27 -15.05
CA GLY A 213 8.50 5.10 -14.29
C GLY A 213 9.63 4.51 -15.11
N GLN A 214 10.82 4.58 -14.52
CA GLN A 214 12.02 3.96 -15.07
C GLN A 214 12.79 3.27 -13.95
N ARG A 215 13.44 2.15 -14.29
CA ARG A 215 14.26 1.38 -13.38
C ARG A 215 15.57 0.99 -14.05
N LEU A 216 16.67 1.20 -13.35
CA LEU A 216 18.00 0.78 -13.76
C LEU A 216 18.54 -0.24 -12.77
N LYS A 217 18.87 -1.41 -13.27
CA LYS A 217 19.66 -2.42 -12.56
C LYS A 217 21.05 -2.43 -13.19
N TRP A 218 22.09 -2.13 -12.41
CA TRP A 218 23.46 -2.04 -12.90
C TRP A 218 24.35 -3.06 -12.19
N ASN A 219 24.91 -4.00 -12.97
CA ASN A 219 25.89 -5.01 -12.55
C ASN A 219 25.53 -5.74 -11.24
N ASN A 220 24.26 -5.96 -10.94
CA ASN A 220 23.76 -6.53 -9.70
C ASN A 220 24.19 -5.77 -8.42
N VAL A 221 24.87 -4.64 -8.54
CA VAL A 221 25.33 -3.79 -7.44
C VAL A 221 24.32 -2.71 -7.12
N VAL A 222 23.84 -2.01 -8.12
CA VAL A 222 22.86 -0.94 -7.97
C VAL A 222 21.53 -1.35 -8.62
N ASP A 223 20.45 -1.18 -7.90
CA ASP A 223 19.09 -1.35 -8.41
C ASP A 223 18.26 -0.18 -7.91
N GLY A 224 17.81 0.68 -8.81
CA GLY A 224 17.06 1.88 -8.45
C GLY A 224 16.00 2.23 -9.47
N GLY A 225 14.94 2.87 -8.99
CA GLY A 225 13.81 3.25 -9.80
C GLY A 225 13.17 4.56 -9.39
N VAL A 226 12.46 5.16 -10.34
CA VAL A 226 11.60 6.31 -10.11
C VAL A 226 10.24 6.04 -10.76
N MET A 227 9.17 6.38 -10.06
CA MET A 227 7.79 6.22 -10.53
C MET A 227 6.99 7.47 -10.20
N LEU A 228 6.39 8.08 -11.21
CA LEU A 228 5.43 9.18 -11.10
C LEU A 228 4.04 8.62 -11.36
N ILE A 229 3.12 8.87 -10.45
CA ILE A 229 1.71 8.46 -10.57
C ILE A 229 0.85 9.71 -10.42
N TRP A 230 -0.03 9.91 -11.36
CA TRP A 230 -1.12 10.85 -11.29
C TRP A 230 -2.42 10.09 -11.15
N ASP A 231 -3.24 10.45 -10.17
CA ASP A 231 -4.57 9.90 -10.00
C ASP A 231 -5.62 11.01 -9.78
N LYS A 232 -6.81 10.73 -10.24
CA LYS A 232 -8.00 11.53 -10.01
C LYS A 232 -9.10 10.62 -9.53
N ARG A 233 -9.64 10.94 -8.37
CA ARG A 233 -10.75 10.20 -7.76
C ARG A 233 -11.75 11.15 -7.09
N PRO A 234 -13.00 10.75 -6.93
CA PRO A 234 -13.93 11.47 -6.06
C PRO A 234 -13.53 11.25 -4.59
N TYR A 235 -13.77 12.26 -3.77
CA TYR A 235 -13.50 12.29 -2.35
C TYR A 235 -14.54 13.21 -1.69
N ASP A 236 -15.49 12.64 -0.88
CA ASP A 236 -16.62 13.37 -0.29
C ASP A 236 -17.36 14.23 -1.32
N GLY A 237 -17.80 13.62 -2.43
CA GLY A 237 -18.51 14.30 -3.51
C GLY A 237 -17.68 15.27 -4.35
N LYS A 238 -16.41 15.53 -3.97
CA LYS A 238 -15.49 16.41 -4.70
C LYS A 238 -14.48 15.60 -5.51
N ARG A 239 -14.02 16.17 -6.62
CA ARG A 239 -12.99 15.57 -7.46
C ARG A 239 -11.62 16.02 -6.99
N GLU A 240 -10.84 15.11 -6.45
CA GLU A 240 -9.47 15.37 -6.04
C GLU A 240 -8.47 14.85 -7.07
N ARG A 241 -7.32 15.50 -7.13
CA ARG A 241 -6.17 15.08 -7.94
C ARG A 241 -4.99 14.88 -7.01
N ASN A 242 -4.28 13.79 -7.22
CA ASN A 242 -3.09 13.49 -6.48
C ASN A 242 -1.93 13.22 -7.45
N ILE A 243 -0.74 13.65 -7.08
CA ILE A 243 0.51 13.36 -7.78
C ILE A 243 1.47 12.76 -6.76
N SER A 244 1.91 11.54 -7.02
CA SER A 244 2.84 10.83 -6.17
C SER A 244 4.13 10.55 -6.93
N LEU A 245 5.27 10.85 -6.31
CA LEU A 245 6.60 10.49 -6.80
C LEU A 245 7.21 9.50 -5.82
N ALA A 246 7.53 8.30 -6.31
CA ALA A 246 8.26 7.30 -5.56
C ALA A 246 9.68 7.14 -6.12
N PHE A 247 10.65 7.01 -5.24
CA PHE A 247 12.03 6.73 -5.58
C PHE A 247 12.54 5.61 -4.67
N ASP A 248 13.22 4.63 -5.25
CA ASP A 248 13.91 3.58 -4.52
C ASP A 248 15.33 3.41 -5.03
N LEU A 249 16.24 3.10 -4.12
CA LEU A 249 17.64 2.80 -4.44
C LEU A 249 18.17 1.73 -3.49
N ASN A 250 18.64 0.64 -4.05
CA ASN A 250 19.30 -0.45 -3.35
C ASN A 250 20.73 -0.58 -3.84
N VAL A 251 21.69 -0.56 -2.93
CA VAL A 251 23.12 -0.77 -3.22
C VAL A 251 23.59 -1.99 -2.44
N ARG A 252 24.19 -2.94 -3.14
CA ARG A 252 24.79 -4.15 -2.53
C ARG A 252 26.29 -3.98 -2.46
N PHE A 253 26.84 -4.24 -1.30
CA PHE A 253 28.29 -4.17 -1.01
C PHE A 253 28.88 -5.57 -0.91
#